data_01d418e94f117bfb671d78c4b03e10b0
#
_entry.id   01d418e94f117bfb671d78c4b03e10b0
#
_cell.length_a   1.000
_cell.length_b   1.000
_cell.length_c   1.000
_cell.angle_alpha   90.00
_cell.angle_beta   90.00
_cell.angle_gamma   90.00
#
_symmetry.space_group_name_H-M   'P 1'
#
loop_
_entity.id
_entity.type
_entity.pdbx_description
1 polymer ?
#
loop_
_entity_poly.entity_id
_entity_poly.type
_entity_poly.pdbx_seq_one_letter_code
_entity_poly.pdbx_strand_id
1 'polypeptide(L)'
;MPRFILCVVEKNKETSMTKSSDTIGSDDPFNLSRFISAQSGVYERVLLELSAGQKRTHWMWYIFPQIEGLGQSATTKYYAIKSLEEARAYVNHPVLGPRLLQCSEAVFAIEGRKVSDIFGYPDDMKLKSSMTLFSYVADPDSVFVSVLDKYFKGERDVRTLQLLESSNKK
;
A
#
# COMPACT_ATOMS: atom_id res chain seq x y z
N MET A 1 14.60 63.58 21.35
CA MET A 1 15.34 63.35 20.12
C MET A 1 15.37 61.85 19.85
N PRO A 2 14.55 61.31 18.97
CA PRO A 2 14.64 59.91 18.64
C PRO A 2 15.72 59.69 17.57
N ARG A 3 16.63 58.80 17.85
CA ARG A 3 17.63 58.34 16.87
C ARG A 3 16.96 57.39 15.88
N PHE A 4 16.98 57.78 14.64
CA PHE A 4 16.66 56.91 13.50
C PHE A 4 17.77 55.87 13.37
N ILE A 5 17.41 54.57 13.55
CA ILE A 5 18.25 53.47 13.17
C ILE A 5 17.88 53.11 11.73
N LEU A 6 18.81 53.35 10.84
CA LEU A 6 18.74 52.97 9.44
C LEU A 6 18.80 51.43 9.38
N CYS A 7 17.70 50.81 8.97
CA CYS A 7 17.70 49.40 8.60
C CYS A 7 18.32 49.26 7.22
N VAL A 8 19.51 48.72 7.18
CA VAL A 8 20.16 48.30 5.93
C VAL A 8 19.46 47.06 5.43
N VAL A 9 18.73 47.18 4.36
CA VAL A 9 18.18 46.03 3.65
C VAL A 9 19.31 45.41 2.86
N GLU A 10 19.86 44.31 3.38
CA GLU A 10 20.74 43.46 2.61
C GLU A 10 19.88 42.74 1.56
N LYS A 11 20.14 43.06 0.31
CA LYS A 11 19.69 42.30 -0.84
C LYS A 11 20.38 40.93 -0.79
N ASN A 12 19.64 39.91 -0.34
CA ASN A 12 20.04 38.54 -0.56
C ASN A 12 20.01 38.29 -2.06
N LYS A 13 21.18 38.07 -2.64
CA LYS A 13 21.34 37.48 -3.95
C LYS A 13 20.61 36.15 -4.00
N GLU A 14 19.61 36.08 -4.87
CA GLU A 14 19.05 34.83 -5.32
C GLU A 14 20.19 33.99 -5.90
N THR A 15 20.58 32.96 -5.15
CA THR A 15 21.43 31.94 -5.69
C THR A 15 20.57 31.14 -6.67
N SER A 16 20.83 31.36 -7.94
CA SER A 16 20.30 30.55 -9.03
C SER A 16 20.53 29.08 -8.68
N MET A 17 19.46 28.37 -8.31
CA MET A 17 19.46 26.92 -8.29
C MET A 17 19.62 26.45 -9.73
N THR A 18 20.84 26.07 -10.09
CA THR A 18 21.06 25.24 -11.25
C THR A 18 20.24 23.98 -11.06
N LYS A 19 19.20 23.85 -11.85
CA LYS A 19 18.58 22.55 -12.07
C LYS A 19 19.65 21.64 -12.66
N SER A 20 20.34 20.88 -11.81
CA SER A 20 20.98 19.69 -12.30
C SER A 20 19.84 18.80 -12.79
N SER A 21 19.71 18.71 -14.07
CA SER A 21 18.94 17.67 -14.73
C SER A 21 19.69 16.35 -14.49
N ASP A 22 19.70 15.91 -13.26
CA ASP A 22 19.95 14.53 -12.97
C ASP A 22 18.76 13.79 -13.59
N THR A 23 18.98 13.25 -14.75
CA THR A 23 18.24 12.10 -15.21
C THR A 23 18.45 11.02 -14.18
N ILE A 24 17.71 11.11 -13.08
CA ILE A 24 17.47 10.00 -12.24
C ILE A 24 16.64 9.08 -13.11
N GLY A 25 17.30 8.14 -13.75
CA GLY A 25 16.66 6.93 -14.18
C GLY A 25 15.89 6.47 -12.98
N SER A 26 14.57 6.41 -13.05
CA SER A 26 13.73 6.05 -11.92
C SER A 26 14.21 4.70 -11.44
N ASP A 27 14.88 4.69 -10.28
CA ASP A 27 15.30 3.48 -9.61
C ASP A 27 14.05 2.84 -9.00
N ASP A 28 13.30 2.12 -9.81
CA ASP A 28 12.11 1.36 -9.45
C ASP A 28 12.33 -0.12 -9.79
N PRO A 29 13.24 -0.80 -9.07
CA PRO A 29 13.65 -2.16 -9.38
C PRO A 29 12.51 -3.18 -9.31
N PHE A 30 11.43 -2.85 -8.57
CA PHE A 30 10.25 -3.70 -8.43
C PHE A 30 9.07 -3.26 -9.30
N ASN A 31 9.24 -2.22 -10.12
CA ASN A 31 8.15 -1.65 -10.91
C ASN A 31 6.92 -1.30 -10.04
N LEU A 32 7.16 -0.66 -8.90
CA LEU A 32 6.09 -0.21 -7.99
C LEU A 32 5.22 0.88 -8.62
N SER A 33 5.73 1.58 -9.64
CA SER A 33 4.99 2.57 -10.42
C SER A 33 3.69 2.01 -11.05
N ARG A 34 3.62 0.68 -11.31
CA ARG A 34 2.40 0.05 -11.81
C ARG A 34 1.23 0.19 -10.83
N PHE A 35 1.50 0.12 -9.54
CA PHE A 35 0.49 0.34 -8.49
C PHE A 35 0.08 1.81 -8.38
N ILE A 36 1.05 2.71 -8.44
CA ILE A 36 0.78 4.15 -8.39
C ILE A 36 -0.10 4.56 -9.56
N SER A 37 0.21 4.10 -10.76
CA SER A 37 -0.57 4.37 -11.97
C SER A 37 -1.99 3.81 -11.87
N ALA A 38 -2.14 2.58 -11.36
CA ALA A 38 -3.44 1.93 -11.18
C ALA A 38 -4.31 2.65 -10.14
N GLN A 39 -3.71 3.13 -9.06
CA GLN A 39 -4.40 3.84 -7.97
C GLN A 39 -4.75 5.28 -8.33
N SER A 40 -4.07 5.87 -9.30
CA SER A 40 -4.33 7.24 -9.74
C SER A 40 -5.76 7.39 -10.25
N GLY A 41 -6.50 8.36 -9.70
CA GLY A 41 -7.87 8.64 -10.07
C GLY A 41 -8.93 7.70 -9.49
N VAL A 42 -8.54 6.60 -8.82
CA VAL A 42 -9.51 5.66 -8.19
C VAL A 42 -9.38 5.60 -6.67
N TYR A 43 -8.28 6.03 -6.10
CA TYR A 43 -7.98 5.88 -4.68
C TYR A 43 -9.06 6.48 -3.76
N GLU A 44 -9.54 7.69 -4.07
CA GLU A 44 -10.60 8.35 -3.30
C GLU A 44 -11.91 7.53 -3.32
N ARG A 45 -12.23 6.94 -4.45
CA ARG A 45 -13.40 6.04 -4.58
C ARG A 45 -13.23 4.80 -3.72
N VAL A 46 -12.04 4.22 -3.68
CA VAL A 46 -11.74 3.07 -2.81
C VAL A 46 -12.03 3.40 -1.35
N LEU A 47 -11.55 4.55 -0.87
CA LEU A 47 -11.81 4.99 0.50
C LEU A 47 -13.30 5.21 0.77
N LEU A 48 -14.04 5.77 -0.17
CA LEU A 48 -15.50 5.93 -0.04
C LEU A 48 -16.22 4.58 0.04
N GLU A 49 -15.86 3.61 -0.77
CA GLU A 49 -16.42 2.26 -0.74
C GLU A 49 -16.11 1.55 0.58
N LEU A 50 -14.89 1.65 1.07
CA LEU A 50 -14.48 1.07 2.35
C LEU A 50 -15.18 1.76 3.53
N SER A 51 -15.31 3.08 3.50
CA SER A 51 -16.04 3.84 4.53
C SER A 51 -17.53 3.48 4.55
N ALA A 52 -18.10 3.16 3.39
CA ALA A 52 -19.47 2.66 3.28
C ALA A 52 -19.60 1.18 3.69
N GLY A 53 -18.51 0.49 3.96
CA GLY A 53 -18.48 -0.92 4.33
C GLY A 53 -18.85 -1.86 3.20
N GLN A 54 -18.67 -1.45 1.96
CA GLN A 54 -19.02 -2.27 0.78
C GLN A 54 -18.17 -1.91 -0.43
N LYS A 55 -17.36 -2.89 -0.86
CA LYS A 55 -16.64 -2.83 -2.12
C LYS A 55 -17.62 -2.99 -3.29
N ARG A 56 -17.55 -2.09 -4.27
CA ARG A 56 -18.43 -2.07 -5.44
C ARG A 56 -17.69 -2.17 -6.77
N THR A 57 -16.46 -1.64 -6.85
CA THR A 57 -15.69 -1.58 -8.08
C THR A 57 -14.44 -2.47 -8.03
N HIS A 58 -13.75 -2.62 -9.16
CA HIS A 58 -12.71 -3.63 -9.36
C HIS A 58 -11.30 -3.05 -9.12
N TRP A 59 -10.85 -3.08 -7.87
CA TRP A 59 -9.57 -2.50 -7.48
C TRP A 59 -8.71 -3.40 -6.57
N MET A 60 -9.16 -4.61 -6.29
CA MET A 60 -8.52 -5.48 -5.29
C MET A 60 -7.05 -5.75 -5.57
N TRP A 61 -6.69 -6.01 -6.84
CA TRP A 61 -5.34 -6.40 -7.26
C TRP A 61 -4.26 -5.36 -6.90
N TYR A 62 -4.58 -4.07 -6.97
CA TYR A 62 -3.60 -3.00 -6.78
C TYR A 62 -3.80 -2.17 -5.50
N ILE A 63 -4.83 -2.43 -4.73
CA ILE A 63 -5.04 -1.82 -3.41
C ILE A 63 -4.58 -2.78 -2.30
N PHE A 64 -4.93 -4.06 -2.42
CA PHE A 64 -4.50 -5.13 -1.52
C PHE A 64 -3.78 -6.23 -2.31
N PRO A 65 -2.56 -5.97 -2.79
CA PRO A 65 -1.86 -6.93 -3.63
C PRO A 65 -1.49 -8.20 -2.86
N GLN A 66 -1.39 -9.30 -3.59
CA GLN A 66 -1.08 -10.63 -3.07
C GLN A 66 0.30 -11.09 -3.57
N ILE A 67 0.85 -12.11 -2.91
CA ILE A 67 2.06 -12.79 -3.37
C ILE A 67 1.80 -13.50 -4.71
N GLU A 68 2.81 -13.59 -5.57
CA GLU A 68 2.76 -14.34 -6.82
C GLU A 68 2.49 -15.83 -6.59
N GLY A 69 1.69 -16.43 -7.45
CA GLY A 69 1.36 -17.85 -7.41
C GLY A 69 -0.03 -18.19 -6.89
N LEU A 70 -0.81 -17.21 -6.45
CA LEU A 70 -2.18 -17.42 -5.96
C LEU A 70 -3.22 -17.42 -7.08
N GLY A 71 -3.01 -16.66 -8.14
CA GLY A 71 -3.96 -16.54 -9.24
C GLY A 71 -3.31 -16.70 -10.61
N GLN A 72 -4.13 -16.96 -11.62
CA GLN A 72 -3.66 -17.28 -12.97
C GLN A 72 -3.98 -16.22 -14.03
N SER A 73 -4.92 -15.29 -13.75
CA SER A 73 -5.26 -14.25 -14.73
C SER A 73 -4.08 -13.32 -15.01
N ALA A 74 -4.08 -12.71 -16.20
CA ALA A 74 -3.05 -11.73 -16.57
C ALA A 74 -3.01 -10.54 -15.58
N THR A 75 -4.16 -10.07 -15.12
CA THR A 75 -4.26 -8.99 -14.13
C THR A 75 -3.66 -9.39 -12.78
N THR A 76 -3.98 -10.59 -12.30
CA THR A 76 -3.41 -11.12 -11.05
C THR A 76 -1.89 -11.22 -11.14
N LYS A 77 -1.36 -11.76 -12.23
CA LYS A 77 0.10 -11.88 -12.44
C LYS A 77 0.78 -10.53 -12.56
N TYR A 78 0.15 -9.57 -13.21
CA TYR A 78 0.72 -8.22 -13.39
C TYR A 78 0.89 -7.48 -12.06
N TYR A 79 -0.09 -7.58 -11.16
CA TYR A 79 -0.06 -6.90 -9.86
C TYR A 79 0.48 -7.77 -8.71
N ALA A 80 0.88 -9.00 -8.97
CA ALA A 80 1.42 -9.86 -7.93
C ALA A 80 2.75 -9.31 -7.37
N ILE A 81 2.90 -9.42 -6.06
CA ILE A 81 4.15 -9.16 -5.34
C ILE A 81 5.03 -10.40 -5.46
N LYS A 82 6.22 -10.26 -6.00
CA LYS A 82 7.09 -11.39 -6.38
C LYS A 82 8.01 -11.88 -5.28
N SER A 83 8.26 -11.05 -4.26
CA SER A 83 9.20 -11.36 -3.19
C SER A 83 8.88 -10.59 -1.91
N LEU A 84 9.49 -11.01 -0.79
CA LEU A 84 9.45 -10.24 0.46
C LEU A 84 10.14 -8.90 0.34
N GLU A 85 11.19 -8.81 -0.47
CA GLU A 85 11.89 -7.55 -0.77
C GLU A 85 10.95 -6.55 -1.45
N GLU A 86 10.17 -7.01 -2.43
CA GLU A 86 9.15 -6.17 -3.07
C GLU A 86 8.05 -5.75 -2.07
N ALA A 87 7.58 -6.67 -1.22
CA ALA A 87 6.60 -6.36 -0.18
C ALA A 87 7.13 -5.29 0.80
N ARG A 88 8.38 -5.40 1.24
CA ARG A 88 9.04 -4.37 2.07
C ARG A 88 9.16 -3.04 1.35
N ALA A 89 9.58 -3.06 0.10
CA ALA A 89 9.66 -1.85 -0.73
C ALA A 89 8.30 -1.17 -0.89
N TYR A 90 7.23 -1.96 -1.05
CA TYR A 90 5.85 -1.47 -1.13
C TYR A 90 5.43 -0.75 0.16
N VAL A 91 5.61 -1.38 1.31
CA VAL A 91 5.25 -0.79 2.63
C VAL A 91 6.06 0.45 2.94
N ASN A 92 7.32 0.49 2.55
CA ASN A 92 8.23 1.62 2.77
C ASN A 92 8.11 2.71 1.70
N HIS A 93 7.36 2.48 0.63
CA HIS A 93 7.16 3.47 -0.41
C HIS A 93 6.35 4.67 0.12
N PRO A 94 6.78 5.92 -0.15
CA PRO A 94 6.16 7.13 0.46
C PRO A 94 4.71 7.37 0.05
N VAL A 95 4.23 6.76 -1.03
CA VAL A 95 2.84 6.84 -1.48
C VAL A 95 2.08 5.54 -1.18
N LEU A 96 2.63 4.40 -1.57
CA LEU A 96 1.94 3.10 -1.47
C LEU A 96 1.80 2.61 -0.03
N GLY A 97 2.81 2.80 0.80
CA GLY A 97 2.79 2.41 2.21
C GLY A 97 1.65 3.08 2.99
N PRO A 98 1.58 4.42 3.00
CA PRO A 98 0.48 5.15 3.66
C PRO A 98 -0.90 4.79 3.12
N ARG A 99 -1.05 4.57 1.81
CA ARG A 99 -2.32 4.18 1.20
C ARG A 99 -2.77 2.79 1.64
N LEU A 100 -1.84 1.83 1.67
CA LEU A 100 -2.12 0.48 2.16
C LEU A 100 -2.55 0.50 3.63
N LEU A 101 -1.87 1.26 4.46
CA LEU A 101 -2.23 1.45 5.87
C LEU A 101 -3.62 2.06 6.00
N GLN A 102 -3.89 3.15 5.31
CA GLN A 102 -5.17 3.86 5.38
C GLN A 102 -6.34 2.97 4.93
N CYS A 103 -6.17 2.22 3.83
CA CYS A 103 -7.18 1.27 3.38
C CYS A 103 -7.40 0.13 4.38
N SER A 104 -6.33 -0.40 4.96
CA SER A 104 -6.41 -1.46 5.97
C SER A 104 -7.07 -0.97 7.26
N GLU A 105 -6.77 0.25 7.70
CA GLU A 105 -7.42 0.90 8.83
C GLU A 105 -8.92 1.14 8.57
N ALA A 106 -9.28 1.55 7.35
CA ALA A 106 -10.67 1.71 6.95
C ALA A 106 -11.44 0.38 7.02
N VAL A 107 -10.84 -0.72 6.58
CA VAL A 107 -11.41 -2.07 6.71
C VAL A 107 -11.56 -2.45 8.17
N PHE A 108 -10.54 -2.23 8.98
CA PHE A 108 -10.56 -2.54 10.41
C PHE A 108 -11.64 -1.76 11.17
N ALA A 109 -11.93 -0.53 10.75
CA ALA A 109 -12.92 0.35 11.39
C ALA A 109 -14.39 -0.02 11.09
N ILE A 110 -14.65 -0.89 10.09
CA ILE A 110 -16.02 -1.29 9.74
C ILE A 110 -16.60 -2.15 10.86
N GLU A 111 -17.75 -1.75 11.38
CA GLU A 111 -18.44 -2.48 12.43
C GLU A 111 -19.70 -3.19 11.92
N GLY A 112 -20.01 -4.35 12.55
CA GLY A 112 -21.26 -5.07 12.34
C GLY A 112 -21.39 -5.78 10.99
N ARG A 113 -20.30 -5.92 10.23
CA ARG A 113 -20.31 -6.60 8.93
C ARG A 113 -19.30 -7.73 8.86
N LYS A 114 -19.66 -8.79 8.16
CA LYS A 114 -18.74 -9.87 7.79
C LYS A 114 -17.87 -9.42 6.64
N VAL A 115 -16.66 -9.93 6.57
CA VAL A 115 -15.74 -9.63 5.45
C VAL A 115 -16.34 -10.02 4.10
N SER A 116 -17.11 -11.09 4.03
CA SER A 116 -17.83 -11.51 2.82
C SER A 116 -18.91 -10.51 2.37
N ASP A 117 -19.53 -9.79 3.31
CA ASP A 117 -20.52 -8.75 3.01
C ASP A 117 -19.87 -7.46 2.51
N ILE A 118 -18.63 -7.21 2.95
CA ILE A 118 -17.85 -6.02 2.55
C ILE A 118 -17.26 -6.22 1.16
N PHE A 119 -16.62 -7.36 0.91
CA PHE A 119 -15.82 -7.61 -0.28
C PHE A 119 -16.49 -8.55 -1.30
N GLY A 120 -17.32 -9.50 -0.84
CA GLY A 120 -17.76 -10.60 -1.65
C GLY A 120 -16.67 -11.64 -1.93
N TYR A 121 -17.08 -12.82 -2.35
CA TYR A 121 -16.15 -13.87 -2.76
C TYR A 121 -15.75 -13.66 -4.24
N PRO A 122 -14.48 -13.81 -4.64
CA PRO A 122 -13.33 -14.26 -3.84
C PRO A 122 -12.48 -13.12 -3.22
N ASP A 123 -12.92 -11.86 -3.28
CA ASP A 123 -12.14 -10.72 -2.82
C ASP A 123 -11.90 -10.74 -1.29
N ASP A 124 -12.83 -11.30 -0.52
CA ASP A 124 -12.64 -11.56 0.91
C ASP A 124 -11.43 -12.46 1.20
N MET A 125 -11.23 -13.49 0.39
CA MET A 125 -10.07 -14.38 0.50
C MET A 125 -8.77 -13.71 0.03
N LYS A 126 -8.86 -12.83 -0.96
CA LYS A 126 -7.72 -12.01 -1.42
C LYS A 126 -7.28 -11.04 -0.32
N LEU A 127 -8.21 -10.47 0.44
CA LEU A 127 -7.86 -9.65 1.60
C LEU A 127 -7.05 -10.47 2.62
N LYS A 128 -7.49 -11.68 2.95
CA LYS A 128 -6.76 -12.59 3.86
C LYS A 128 -5.33 -12.82 3.38
N SER A 129 -5.16 -13.12 2.11
CA SER A 129 -3.85 -13.34 1.50
C SER A 129 -2.97 -12.10 1.55
N SER A 130 -3.51 -10.93 1.23
CA SER A 130 -2.78 -9.66 1.27
C SER A 130 -2.36 -9.29 2.70
N MET A 131 -3.27 -9.38 3.67
CA MET A 131 -2.96 -9.10 5.07
C MET A 131 -1.91 -10.07 5.62
N THR A 132 -1.97 -11.33 5.22
CA THR A 132 -0.94 -12.34 5.56
C THR A 132 0.43 -11.93 5.02
N LEU A 133 0.51 -11.54 3.76
CA LEU A 133 1.76 -11.09 3.13
C LEU A 133 2.36 -9.90 3.87
N PHE A 134 1.59 -8.84 4.07
CA PHE A 134 2.10 -7.61 4.68
C PHE A 134 2.34 -7.72 6.18
N SER A 135 1.65 -8.61 6.88
CA SER A 135 1.97 -8.93 8.28
C SER A 135 3.37 -9.52 8.45
N TYR A 136 3.91 -10.13 7.40
CA TYR A 136 5.26 -10.70 7.40
C TYR A 136 6.38 -9.66 7.36
N VAL A 137 6.10 -8.49 6.79
CA VAL A 137 7.08 -7.42 6.59
C VAL A 137 6.82 -6.19 7.45
N ALA A 138 5.76 -6.22 8.26
CA ALA A 138 5.37 -5.16 9.19
C ALA A 138 5.56 -5.61 10.65
N ASP A 139 5.33 -4.69 11.57
CA ASP A 139 5.40 -4.99 13.01
C ASP A 139 4.30 -5.98 13.45
N PRO A 140 4.56 -6.78 14.50
CA PRO A 140 3.59 -7.77 14.99
C PRO A 140 2.25 -7.20 15.45
N ASP A 141 2.21 -5.92 15.81
CA ASP A 141 1.02 -5.16 16.22
C ASP A 141 0.44 -4.28 15.10
N SER A 142 0.85 -4.53 13.86
CA SER A 142 0.37 -3.78 12.69
C SER A 142 -1.13 -3.96 12.46
N VAL A 143 -1.73 -3.00 11.75
CA VAL A 143 -3.14 -3.09 11.33
C VAL A 143 -3.42 -4.33 10.48
N PHE A 144 -2.43 -4.86 9.77
CA PHE A 144 -2.57 -6.09 8.98
C PHE A 144 -2.90 -7.28 9.86
N VAL A 145 -2.23 -7.41 10.98
CA VAL A 145 -2.52 -8.42 12.01
C VAL A 145 -3.90 -8.18 12.62
N SER A 146 -4.23 -6.93 12.93
CA SER A 146 -5.54 -6.57 13.49
C SER A 146 -6.71 -6.92 12.57
N VAL A 147 -6.55 -6.75 11.26
CA VAL A 147 -7.55 -7.16 10.25
C VAL A 147 -7.70 -8.69 10.24
N LEU A 148 -6.60 -9.44 10.28
CA LEU A 148 -6.63 -10.89 10.36
C LEU A 148 -7.34 -11.37 11.63
N ASP A 149 -7.05 -10.76 12.75
CA ASP A 149 -7.69 -11.11 14.04
C ASP A 149 -9.20 -10.83 14.01
N LYS A 150 -9.60 -9.68 13.49
CA LYS A 150 -11.01 -9.26 13.44
C LYS A 150 -11.86 -10.11 12.52
N TYR A 151 -11.39 -10.38 11.30
CA TYR A 151 -12.21 -10.97 10.24
C TYR A 151 -11.92 -12.45 9.97
N PHE A 152 -10.76 -12.95 10.40
CA PHE A 152 -10.28 -14.29 10.09
C PHE A 152 -9.84 -15.07 11.34
N LYS A 153 -10.22 -14.61 12.53
CA LYS A 153 -9.89 -15.27 13.80
C LYS A 153 -8.37 -15.43 14.03
N GLY A 154 -7.58 -14.51 13.49
CA GLY A 154 -6.12 -14.57 13.54
C GLY A 154 -5.48 -15.57 12.58
N GLU A 155 -6.28 -16.28 11.78
CA GLU A 155 -5.76 -17.23 10.81
C GLU A 155 -5.10 -16.54 9.63
N ARG A 156 -3.92 -17.04 9.29
CA ARG A 156 -3.19 -16.61 8.09
C ARG A 156 -3.58 -17.47 6.88
N ASP A 157 -3.42 -16.90 5.68
CA ASP A 157 -3.61 -17.66 4.46
C ASP A 157 -2.49 -18.68 4.28
N VAL A 158 -2.84 -19.96 4.38
CA VAL A 158 -1.88 -21.08 4.33
C VAL A 158 -1.11 -21.11 3.02
N ARG A 159 -1.78 -20.83 1.90
CA ARG A 159 -1.14 -20.82 0.60
C ARG A 159 -0.08 -19.72 0.46
N THR A 160 -0.38 -18.54 0.98
CA THR A 160 0.58 -17.43 1.05
C THR A 160 1.82 -17.83 1.86
N LEU A 161 1.62 -18.42 3.04
CA LEU A 161 2.74 -18.89 3.88
C LEU A 161 3.61 -19.91 3.16
N GLN A 162 3.02 -20.90 2.48
CA GLN A 162 3.75 -21.90 1.69
C GLN A 162 4.59 -21.25 0.58
N LEU A 163 4.04 -20.27 -0.11
CA LEU A 163 4.75 -19.56 -1.18
C LEU A 163 5.92 -18.75 -0.64
N LEU A 164 5.75 -18.09 0.52
CA LEU A 164 6.81 -17.34 1.19
C LEU A 164 7.94 -18.24 1.67
N GLU A 165 7.64 -19.39 2.24
CA GLU A 165 8.63 -20.37 2.67
C GLU A 165 9.43 -20.95 1.48
N SER A 166 8.76 -21.20 0.37
CA SER A 166 9.40 -21.72 -0.85
C SER A 166 10.35 -20.69 -1.48
N SER A 167 10.04 -19.40 -1.35
CA SER A 167 10.88 -18.31 -1.87
C SER A 167 12.15 -18.10 -1.04
N ASN A 168 12.12 -18.40 0.26
CA ASN A 168 13.28 -18.25 1.15
C ASN A 168 14.32 -19.38 1.02
N LYS A 169 13.99 -20.47 0.32
CA LYS A 169 14.89 -21.62 0.14
C LYS A 169 15.75 -21.56 -1.14
N LYS A 170 15.62 -20.48 -1.93
CA LYS A 170 16.46 -20.23 -3.11
C LYS A 170 17.48 -19.15 -2.82
#